data_0ee4aaa934609206862a91779f2da0f5
#
_entry.id   0ee4aaa934609206862a91779f2da0f5
#
_cell.length_a   1.000
_cell.length_b   1.000
_cell.length_c   1.000
_cell.angle_alpha   90.00
_cell.angle_beta   90.00
_cell.angle_gamma   90.00
#
_symmetry.space_group_name_H-M   'P 1'
#
loop_
_entity.id
_entity.type
_entity.pdbx_description
1 polymer ?
#
loop_
_entity_poly.entity_id
_entity_poly.type
_entity_poly.pdbx_seq_one_letter_code
_entity_poly.pdbx_strand_id
1 'polypeptide(L)'
;MARLVLVGAGGPLGLAAYAAIVTNGRYLTSLVATLLLSLAVTLATLAISGVAGMFLERNDFPGRSLLVALLTLPLAFPGVVVGFMVIMLGGRQGVIGELTNWAFDDRIVFAYSMTGLFIGYLYFSIPRVILTIMAAVSKLDVRLEEAARSLGASPRQVLRDVVVPALKPALISAGAICFATSMGAFGTAFTLATRIDVLPMSIYTEFTNYANFSIAAALSIVLGVITWAALGLARSFAGNTVAAAA
;
A
#
# COMPACT_ATOMS: atom_id res chain seq x y z
N MET A 1 -5.86 -19.81 -10.88
CA MET A 1 -4.47 -20.15 -10.53
C MET A 1 -3.94 -21.33 -11.36
N ALA A 2 -4.54 -22.53 -11.30
CA ALA A 2 -4.03 -23.71 -12.04
C ALA A 2 -3.85 -23.45 -13.57
N ARG A 3 -4.80 -22.82 -14.23
CA ARG A 3 -4.68 -22.46 -15.67
C ARG A 3 -3.55 -21.47 -15.96
N LEU A 4 -3.28 -20.50 -15.05
CA LEU A 4 -2.15 -19.58 -15.23
C LEU A 4 -0.80 -20.31 -15.13
N VAL A 5 -0.69 -21.27 -14.19
CA VAL A 5 0.51 -22.11 -14.09
C VAL A 5 0.70 -22.94 -15.35
N LEU A 6 -0.37 -23.53 -15.89
CA LEU A 6 -0.32 -24.29 -17.14
C LEU A 6 0.06 -23.41 -18.35
N VAL A 7 -0.47 -22.20 -18.44
CA VAL A 7 -0.12 -21.26 -19.53
C VAL A 7 1.33 -20.78 -19.40
N GLY A 8 1.77 -20.46 -18.17
CA GLY A 8 3.15 -20.05 -17.90
C GLY A 8 4.18 -21.17 -18.15
N ALA A 9 3.84 -22.42 -17.80
CA ALA A 9 4.74 -23.56 -17.95
C ALA A 9 4.53 -24.35 -19.25
N GLY A 10 3.35 -24.27 -19.86
CA GLY A 10 2.99 -25.01 -21.08
C GLY A 10 3.11 -24.22 -22.38
N GLY A 11 3.48 -22.94 -22.33
CA GLY A 11 3.71 -22.10 -23.49
C GLY A 11 5.03 -22.43 -24.21
N PRO A 12 5.32 -21.78 -25.35
CA PRO A 12 6.52 -22.05 -26.16
C PRO A 12 7.85 -21.88 -25.40
N LEU A 13 7.84 -21.13 -24.29
CA LEU A 13 9.00 -20.92 -23.41
C LEU A 13 9.05 -21.91 -22.24
N GLY A 14 7.97 -22.63 -21.92
CA GLY A 14 7.93 -23.57 -20.79
C GLY A 14 8.42 -22.97 -19.48
N LEU A 15 9.23 -23.72 -18.72
CA LEU A 15 9.83 -23.24 -17.48
C LEU A 15 10.84 -22.09 -17.67
N ALA A 16 11.33 -21.87 -18.92
CA ALA A 16 12.21 -20.75 -19.23
C ALA A 16 11.53 -19.39 -19.06
N ALA A 17 10.17 -19.32 -19.11
CA ALA A 17 9.43 -18.09 -18.81
C ALA A 17 9.68 -17.61 -17.36
N TYR A 18 9.78 -18.53 -16.41
CA TYR A 18 10.12 -18.21 -15.01
C TYR A 18 11.58 -17.82 -14.84
N ALA A 19 12.51 -18.49 -15.55
CA ALA A 19 13.91 -18.12 -15.55
C ALA A 19 14.12 -16.71 -16.14
N ALA A 20 13.34 -16.34 -17.16
CA ALA A 20 13.40 -15.02 -17.79
C ALA A 20 13.09 -13.88 -16.80
N ILE A 21 12.30 -14.12 -15.74
CA ILE A 21 11.99 -13.10 -14.71
C ILE A 21 13.26 -12.67 -13.96
N VAL A 22 14.17 -13.61 -13.72
CA VAL A 22 15.42 -13.35 -12.97
C VAL A 22 16.56 -12.96 -13.91
N THR A 23 16.59 -13.51 -15.14
CA THR A 23 17.68 -13.25 -16.11
C THR A 23 17.47 -11.97 -16.92
N ASN A 24 16.22 -11.54 -17.12
CA ASN A 24 15.93 -10.30 -17.84
C ASN A 24 15.92 -9.12 -16.85
N GLY A 25 16.88 -8.22 -16.99
CA GLY A 25 17.05 -7.06 -16.14
C GLY A 25 15.78 -6.18 -16.02
N ARG A 26 14.96 -6.08 -17.08
CA ARG A 26 13.72 -5.30 -17.06
C ARG A 26 12.69 -5.87 -16.08
N TYR A 27 12.45 -7.17 -16.11
CA TYR A 27 11.48 -7.81 -15.21
C TYR A 27 11.96 -7.81 -13.76
N LEU A 28 13.26 -8.05 -13.56
CA LEU A 28 13.87 -7.99 -12.23
C LEU A 28 13.77 -6.57 -11.65
N THR A 29 14.10 -5.55 -12.44
CA THR A 29 13.97 -4.14 -12.02
C THR A 29 12.52 -3.77 -11.69
N SER A 30 11.55 -4.15 -12.52
CA SER A 30 10.12 -3.95 -12.25
C SER A 30 9.68 -4.64 -10.95
N LEU A 31 10.14 -5.87 -10.71
CA LEU A 31 9.81 -6.62 -9.50
C LEU A 31 10.36 -5.92 -8.27
N VAL A 32 11.66 -5.58 -8.28
CA VAL A 32 12.32 -4.89 -7.17
C VAL A 32 11.70 -3.52 -6.92
N ALA A 33 11.44 -2.74 -7.97
CA ALA A 33 10.78 -1.45 -7.86
C ALA A 33 9.38 -1.56 -7.21
N THR A 34 8.59 -2.56 -7.62
CA THR A 34 7.27 -2.82 -7.03
C THR A 34 7.37 -3.21 -5.56
N LEU A 35 8.31 -4.09 -5.21
CA LEU A 35 8.55 -4.50 -3.83
C LEU A 35 8.94 -3.32 -2.93
N LEU A 36 9.92 -2.54 -3.37
CA LEU A 36 10.41 -1.38 -2.62
C LEU A 36 9.32 -0.30 -2.48
N LEU A 37 8.60 -0.01 -3.56
CA LEU A 37 7.50 0.94 -3.54
C LEU A 37 6.40 0.48 -2.57
N SER A 38 5.96 -0.78 -2.67
CA SER A 38 4.89 -1.32 -1.81
C SER A 38 5.31 -1.36 -0.34
N LEU A 39 6.58 -1.67 -0.06
CA LEU A 39 7.12 -1.62 1.29
C LEU A 39 7.15 -0.18 1.82
N ALA A 40 7.66 0.76 1.03
CA ALA A 40 7.72 2.17 1.42
C ALA A 40 6.32 2.75 1.68
N VAL A 41 5.34 2.47 0.78
CA VAL A 41 3.94 2.86 0.96
C VAL A 41 3.38 2.26 2.25
N THR A 42 3.64 0.97 2.51
CA THR A 42 3.14 0.29 3.70
C THR A 42 3.68 0.91 4.98
N LEU A 43 4.99 1.13 5.05
CA LEU A 43 5.63 1.72 6.24
C LEU A 43 5.14 3.15 6.48
N ALA A 44 5.08 3.98 5.44
CA ALA A 44 4.58 5.34 5.54
C ALA A 44 3.09 5.38 5.92
N THR A 45 2.27 4.52 5.32
CA THR A 45 0.85 4.39 5.67
C THR A 45 0.66 3.98 7.11
N LEU A 46 1.39 2.96 7.59
CA LEU A 46 1.30 2.51 8.99
C LEU A 46 1.72 3.59 9.96
N ALA A 47 2.79 4.34 9.66
CA ALA A 47 3.25 5.44 10.52
C ALA A 47 2.20 6.55 10.60
N ILE A 48 1.70 7.03 9.47
CA ILE A 48 0.69 8.11 9.41
C ILE A 48 -0.62 7.64 10.04
N SER A 49 -1.12 6.48 9.60
CA SER A 49 -2.43 5.97 10.04
C SER A 49 -2.40 5.46 11.47
N GLY A 50 -1.26 4.97 11.95
CA GLY A 50 -1.07 4.57 13.34
C GLY A 50 -1.27 5.75 14.29
N VAL A 51 -0.63 6.88 14.01
CA VAL A 51 -0.77 8.10 14.80
C VAL A 51 -2.16 8.70 14.65
N ALA A 52 -2.61 8.89 13.40
CA ALA A 52 -3.91 9.51 13.11
C ALA A 52 -5.08 8.68 13.65
N GLY A 53 -5.06 7.35 13.44
CA GLY A 53 -6.11 6.44 13.90
C GLY A 53 -6.21 6.38 15.41
N MET A 54 -5.06 6.33 16.12
CA MET A 54 -5.06 6.41 17.60
C MET A 54 -5.59 7.74 18.10
N PHE A 55 -5.19 8.86 17.49
CA PHE A 55 -5.67 10.18 17.84
C PHE A 55 -7.17 10.31 17.64
N LEU A 56 -7.66 9.93 16.47
CA LEU A 56 -9.07 10.03 16.11
C LEU A 56 -9.96 9.17 17.00
N GLU A 57 -9.50 7.98 17.41
CA GLU A 57 -10.30 7.10 18.27
C GLU A 57 -10.34 7.54 19.72
N ARG A 58 -9.27 8.16 20.21
CA ARG A 58 -9.16 8.54 21.63
C ARG A 58 -9.66 9.94 21.97
N ASN A 59 -9.90 10.76 20.96
CA ASN A 59 -10.29 12.16 21.18
C ASN A 59 -11.65 12.44 20.54
N ASP A 60 -12.59 12.87 21.36
CA ASP A 60 -13.86 13.39 20.92
C ASP A 60 -13.78 14.91 20.77
N PHE A 61 -14.03 15.39 19.56
CA PHE A 61 -14.06 16.82 19.25
C PHE A 61 -15.15 17.11 18.21
N PRO A 62 -15.69 18.35 18.20
CA PRO A 62 -16.71 18.73 17.24
C PRO A 62 -16.16 18.59 15.80
N GLY A 63 -16.90 17.88 14.92
CA GLY A 63 -16.49 17.62 13.54
C GLY A 63 -15.68 16.33 13.32
N ARG A 64 -15.38 15.54 14.38
CA ARG A 64 -14.66 14.26 14.24
C ARG A 64 -15.29 13.33 13.19
N SER A 65 -16.59 13.14 13.23
CA SER A 65 -17.32 12.27 12.29
C SER A 65 -17.22 12.78 10.85
N LEU A 66 -17.30 14.08 10.63
CA LEU A 66 -17.10 14.68 9.32
C LEU A 66 -15.67 14.51 8.84
N LEU A 67 -14.69 14.71 9.71
CA LEU A 67 -13.28 14.49 9.37
C LEU A 67 -13.01 13.03 8.97
N VAL A 68 -13.52 12.06 9.72
CA VAL A 68 -13.40 10.64 9.38
C VAL A 68 -14.10 10.35 8.06
N ALA A 69 -15.30 10.89 7.81
CA ALA A 69 -16.00 10.73 6.54
C ALA A 69 -15.19 11.30 5.37
N LEU A 70 -14.59 12.48 5.51
CA LEU A 70 -13.71 13.09 4.49
C LEU A 70 -12.43 12.26 4.28
N LEU A 71 -11.82 11.76 5.33
CA LEU A 71 -10.64 10.90 5.25
C LEU A 71 -10.94 9.56 4.55
N THR A 72 -12.19 9.07 4.61
CA THR A 72 -12.58 7.82 3.95
C THR A 72 -13.03 7.99 2.51
N LEU A 73 -13.26 9.22 2.06
CA LEU A 73 -13.67 9.54 0.69
C LEU A 73 -12.78 8.92 -0.39
N PRO A 74 -11.44 8.84 -0.23
CA PRO A 74 -10.57 8.20 -1.22
C PRO A 74 -10.92 6.74 -1.54
N LEU A 75 -11.56 6.02 -0.62
CA LEU A 75 -11.96 4.61 -0.84
C LEU A 75 -13.05 4.47 -1.92
N ALA A 76 -13.79 5.54 -2.21
CA ALA A 76 -14.81 5.55 -3.25
C ALA A 76 -14.23 5.70 -4.67
N PHE A 77 -12.97 6.14 -4.79
CA PHE A 77 -12.37 6.41 -6.09
C PHE A 77 -11.60 5.19 -6.64
N PRO A 78 -11.87 4.81 -7.91
CA PRO A 78 -11.04 3.85 -8.63
C PRO A 78 -9.59 4.35 -8.75
N GLY A 79 -8.62 3.43 -8.78
CA GLY A 79 -7.19 3.78 -8.88
C GLY A 79 -6.82 4.67 -10.08
N VAL A 80 -7.54 4.51 -11.20
CA VAL A 80 -7.38 5.39 -12.39
C VAL A 80 -7.70 6.84 -12.06
N VAL A 81 -8.78 7.09 -11.32
CA VAL A 81 -9.18 8.45 -10.89
C VAL A 81 -8.16 9.03 -9.94
N VAL A 82 -7.62 8.23 -9.02
CA VAL A 82 -6.52 8.65 -8.14
C VAL A 82 -5.29 9.06 -8.95
N GLY A 83 -4.95 8.32 -10.00
CA GLY A 83 -3.87 8.70 -10.92
C GLY A 83 -4.11 10.06 -11.58
N PHE A 84 -5.34 10.33 -12.06
CA PHE A 84 -5.69 11.65 -12.58
C PHE A 84 -5.58 12.75 -11.54
N MET A 85 -5.99 12.52 -10.30
CA MET A 85 -5.82 13.50 -9.21
C MET A 85 -4.35 13.83 -8.98
N VAL A 86 -3.47 12.84 -9.00
CA VAL A 86 -2.01 13.05 -8.87
C VAL A 86 -1.49 13.87 -10.06
N ILE A 87 -1.97 13.64 -11.29
CA ILE A 87 -1.60 14.45 -12.48
C ILE A 87 -2.09 15.89 -12.33
N MET A 88 -3.32 16.09 -11.86
CA MET A 88 -3.87 17.43 -11.64
C MET A 88 -3.11 18.21 -10.56
N LEU A 89 -2.52 17.51 -9.59
CA LEU A 89 -1.72 18.13 -8.54
C LEU A 89 -0.27 18.36 -8.98
N GLY A 90 0.41 17.35 -9.46
CA GLY A 90 1.87 17.35 -9.68
C GLY A 90 2.29 17.10 -11.13
N GLY A 91 1.38 17.19 -12.09
CA GLY A 91 1.66 17.08 -13.52
C GLY A 91 2.24 18.37 -14.12
N ARG A 92 2.48 18.35 -15.41
CA ARG A 92 3.08 19.50 -16.14
C ARG A 92 2.24 20.77 -16.07
N GLN A 93 0.93 20.65 -15.98
CA GLN A 93 -0.05 21.73 -15.79
C GLN A 93 -0.75 21.60 -14.44
N GLY A 94 -0.09 20.97 -13.47
CA GLY A 94 -0.65 20.72 -12.14
C GLY A 94 -0.51 21.92 -11.24
N VAL A 95 -1.42 22.01 -10.25
CA VAL A 95 -1.49 23.13 -9.29
C VAL A 95 -0.15 23.37 -8.58
N ILE A 96 0.55 22.29 -8.18
CA ILE A 96 1.86 22.44 -7.50
C ILE A 96 2.92 22.99 -8.47
N GLY A 97 2.92 22.54 -9.73
CA GLY A 97 3.84 23.06 -10.75
C GLY A 97 3.62 24.55 -11.04
N GLU A 98 2.37 25.00 -11.06
CA GLU A 98 2.05 26.42 -11.23
C GLU A 98 2.45 27.27 -10.02
N LEU A 99 2.17 26.79 -8.81
CA LEU A 99 2.54 27.45 -7.56
C LEU A 99 4.07 27.57 -7.41
N THR A 100 4.80 26.50 -7.72
CA THR A 100 6.27 26.51 -7.62
C THR A 100 6.90 27.40 -8.69
N ASN A 101 6.35 27.44 -9.89
CA ASN A 101 6.77 28.34 -10.94
C ASN A 101 6.55 29.83 -10.55
N TRP A 102 5.41 30.13 -9.94
CA TRP A 102 5.13 31.48 -9.45
C TRP A 102 6.04 31.91 -8.29
N ALA A 103 6.39 30.97 -7.38
CA ALA A 103 7.16 31.29 -6.17
C ALA A 103 8.68 31.25 -6.39
N PHE A 104 9.18 30.36 -7.26
CA PHE A 104 10.60 30.04 -7.38
C PHE A 104 11.12 30.10 -8.83
N ASP A 105 10.27 30.48 -9.79
CA ASP A 105 10.57 30.47 -11.24
C ASP A 105 11.03 29.07 -11.74
N ASP A 106 10.64 28.01 -11.00
CA ASP A 106 10.92 26.61 -11.33
C ASP A 106 9.67 25.77 -11.16
N ARG A 107 9.42 24.87 -12.12
CA ARG A 107 8.21 24.06 -12.17
C ARG A 107 8.49 22.63 -11.70
N ILE A 108 8.05 22.29 -10.49
CA ILE A 108 8.17 20.93 -9.95
C ILE A 108 7.09 20.01 -10.56
N VAL A 109 7.53 18.98 -11.29
CA VAL A 109 6.67 17.97 -11.88
C VAL A 109 7.06 16.60 -11.32
N PHE A 110 6.20 16.01 -10.49
CA PHE A 110 6.46 14.71 -9.86
C PHE A 110 5.45 13.62 -10.24
N ALA A 111 4.31 13.96 -10.85
CA ALA A 111 3.23 13.00 -11.12
C ALA A 111 3.72 11.77 -11.93
N TYR A 112 4.56 11.99 -12.94
CA TYR A 112 5.03 10.95 -13.84
C TYR A 112 6.29 10.22 -13.35
N SER A 113 6.44 10.07 -12.05
CA SER A 113 7.58 9.46 -11.39
C SER A 113 7.16 8.46 -10.31
N MET A 114 8.13 7.72 -9.77
CA MET A 114 7.89 6.84 -8.62
C MET A 114 7.35 7.60 -7.40
N THR A 115 7.72 8.88 -7.25
CA THR A 115 7.18 9.76 -6.19
C THR A 115 5.70 10.01 -6.39
N GLY A 116 5.25 10.31 -7.61
CA GLY A 116 3.83 10.47 -7.92
C GLY A 116 3.03 9.20 -7.65
N LEU A 117 3.59 8.04 -8.04
CA LEU A 117 2.98 6.75 -7.78
C LEU A 117 2.91 6.44 -6.28
N PHE A 118 3.96 6.75 -5.52
CA PHE A 118 4.01 6.63 -4.07
C PHE A 118 2.91 7.46 -3.40
N ILE A 119 2.74 8.73 -3.80
CA ILE A 119 1.69 9.62 -3.27
C ILE A 119 0.30 9.07 -3.61
N GLY A 120 0.08 8.62 -4.84
CA GLY A 120 -1.18 8.02 -5.25
C GLY A 120 -1.52 6.77 -4.44
N TYR A 121 -0.53 5.91 -4.16
CA TYR A 121 -0.72 4.72 -3.35
C TYR A 121 -0.98 5.05 -1.87
N LEU A 122 -0.32 6.05 -1.31
CA LEU A 122 -0.62 6.56 0.03
C LEU A 122 -2.06 7.05 0.14
N TYR A 123 -2.52 7.81 -0.84
CA TYR A 123 -3.84 8.43 -0.84
C TYR A 123 -4.98 7.42 -0.63
N PHE A 124 -4.95 6.27 -1.30
CA PHE A 124 -5.99 5.26 -1.11
C PHE A 124 -5.70 4.25 0.02
N SER A 125 -4.44 4.14 0.47
CA SER A 125 -4.06 3.20 1.53
C SER A 125 -4.32 3.75 2.93
N ILE A 126 -4.06 5.04 3.16
CA ILE A 126 -4.21 5.70 4.45
C ILE A 126 -5.61 5.52 5.05
N PRO A 127 -6.73 5.79 4.33
CA PRO A 127 -8.07 5.66 4.90
C PRO A 127 -8.38 4.25 5.41
N ARG A 128 -8.01 3.24 4.64
CA ARG A 128 -8.24 1.83 5.01
C ARG A 128 -7.51 1.46 6.28
N VAL A 129 -6.25 1.87 6.41
CA VAL A 129 -5.43 1.57 7.58
C VAL A 129 -5.90 2.39 8.78
N ILE A 130 -6.27 3.67 8.61
CA ILE A 130 -6.86 4.48 9.70
C ILE A 130 -8.07 3.78 10.31
N LEU A 131 -9.04 3.36 9.49
CA LEU A 131 -10.24 2.66 9.98
C LEU A 131 -9.89 1.36 10.72
N THR A 132 -8.92 0.60 10.22
CA THR A 132 -8.46 -0.63 10.87
C THR A 132 -7.83 -0.34 12.23
N ILE A 133 -7.00 0.71 12.32
CA ILE A 133 -6.38 1.11 13.58
C ILE A 133 -7.42 1.66 14.58
N MET A 134 -8.36 2.51 14.13
CA MET A 134 -9.47 2.99 14.98
C MET A 134 -10.24 1.81 15.58
N ALA A 135 -10.64 0.83 14.75
CA ALA A 135 -11.33 -0.37 15.18
C ALA A 135 -10.50 -1.26 16.13
N ALA A 136 -9.18 -1.23 16.04
CA ALA A 136 -8.30 -1.93 16.97
C ALA A 136 -8.14 -1.17 18.29
N VAL A 137 -8.00 0.16 18.23
CA VAL A 137 -7.88 1.02 19.42
C VAL A 137 -9.16 1.01 20.25
N SER A 138 -10.35 0.99 19.61
CA SER A 138 -11.64 0.93 20.34
C SER A 138 -11.81 -0.34 21.18
N LYS A 139 -11.07 -1.42 20.84
CA LYS A 139 -11.08 -2.68 21.59
C LYS A 139 -10.02 -2.75 22.72
N LEU A 140 -9.16 -1.75 22.84
CA LEU A 140 -8.14 -1.73 23.88
C LEU A 140 -8.78 -1.44 25.26
N ASP A 141 -8.40 -2.23 26.26
CA ASP A 141 -8.83 -1.99 27.63
C ASP A 141 -8.01 -0.82 28.23
N VAL A 142 -8.69 0.32 28.41
CA VAL A 142 -8.10 1.54 28.99
C VAL A 142 -7.56 1.30 30.41
N ARG A 143 -8.10 0.33 31.14
CA ARG A 143 -7.66 -0.01 32.52
C ARG A 143 -6.20 -0.46 32.56
N LEU A 144 -5.70 -1.10 31.48
CA LEU A 144 -4.29 -1.49 31.40
C LEU A 144 -3.36 -0.27 31.37
N GLU A 145 -3.79 0.78 30.69
CA GLU A 145 -3.03 2.05 30.64
C GLU A 145 -3.07 2.79 31.96
N GLU A 146 -4.24 2.80 32.63
CA GLU A 146 -4.42 3.39 33.97
C GLU A 146 -3.58 2.66 35.01
N ALA A 147 -3.57 1.32 34.99
CA ALA A 147 -2.74 0.52 35.86
C ALA A 147 -1.25 0.81 35.66
N ALA A 148 -0.78 0.91 34.43
CA ALA A 148 0.60 1.25 34.12
C ALA A 148 0.97 2.66 34.66
N ARG A 149 0.08 3.63 34.49
CA ARG A 149 0.27 5.00 35.05
C ARG A 149 0.31 5.01 36.55
N SER A 150 -0.53 4.21 37.20
CA SER A 150 -0.56 4.08 38.69
C SER A 150 0.75 3.48 39.23
N LEU A 151 1.45 2.66 38.41
CA LEU A 151 2.78 2.14 38.71
C LEU A 151 3.92 3.11 38.35
N GLY A 152 3.59 4.38 37.98
CA GLY A 152 4.58 5.42 37.70
C GLY A 152 5.10 5.43 36.24
N ALA A 153 4.48 4.70 35.31
CA ALA A 153 4.89 4.73 33.91
C ALA A 153 4.60 6.08 33.27
N SER A 154 5.59 6.62 32.58
CA SER A 154 5.44 7.83 31.77
C SER A 154 4.54 7.57 30.55
N PRO A 155 3.93 8.61 29.94
CA PRO A 155 3.09 8.44 28.74
C PRO A 155 3.79 7.72 27.58
N ARG A 156 5.10 7.92 27.42
CA ARG A 156 5.90 7.22 26.41
C ARG A 156 6.07 5.73 26.74
N GLN A 157 6.23 5.38 28.01
CA GLN A 157 6.31 3.98 28.46
C GLN A 157 4.96 3.29 28.28
N VAL A 158 3.85 3.92 28.64
CA VAL A 158 2.50 3.39 28.41
C VAL A 158 2.29 3.11 26.90
N LEU A 159 2.64 4.07 26.04
CA LEU A 159 2.53 3.88 24.59
C LEU A 159 3.36 2.71 24.11
N ARG A 160 4.64 2.62 24.51
CA ARG A 160 5.59 1.62 24.03
C ARG A 160 5.32 0.22 24.58
N ASP A 161 4.99 0.13 25.86
CA ASP A 161 5.01 -1.14 26.60
C ASP A 161 3.59 -1.73 26.75
N VAL A 162 2.52 -0.92 26.57
CA VAL A 162 1.12 -1.36 26.64
C VAL A 162 0.41 -1.22 25.31
N VAL A 163 0.34 -0.01 24.75
CA VAL A 163 -0.51 0.28 23.58
C VAL A 163 0.05 -0.33 22.31
N VAL A 164 1.32 -0.09 21.99
CA VAL A 164 1.94 -0.60 20.75
C VAL A 164 1.97 -2.14 20.69
N PRO A 165 2.34 -2.85 21.77
CA PRO A 165 2.25 -4.31 21.79
C PRO A 165 0.82 -4.84 21.60
N ALA A 166 -0.16 -4.20 22.20
CA ALA A 166 -1.57 -4.58 22.07
C ALA A 166 -2.10 -4.34 20.63
N LEU A 167 -1.62 -3.29 19.94
CA LEU A 167 -1.96 -3.00 18.54
C LEU A 167 -1.14 -3.79 17.53
N LYS A 168 -0.06 -4.46 17.94
CA LYS A 168 0.85 -5.18 17.03
C LYS A 168 0.14 -6.14 16.06
N PRO A 169 -0.84 -6.98 16.47
CA PRO A 169 -1.55 -7.86 15.54
C PRO A 169 -2.33 -7.08 14.48
N ALA A 170 -2.98 -5.98 14.87
CA ALA A 170 -3.74 -5.13 13.95
C ALA A 170 -2.82 -4.40 12.97
N LEU A 171 -1.68 -3.88 13.45
CA LEU A 171 -0.67 -3.23 12.61
C LEU A 171 -0.07 -4.19 11.58
N ILE A 172 0.26 -5.42 11.98
CA ILE A 172 0.79 -6.44 11.06
C ILE A 172 -0.26 -6.80 10.01
N SER A 173 -1.51 -7.03 10.41
CA SER A 173 -2.59 -7.38 9.48
C SER A 173 -2.90 -6.25 8.51
N ALA A 174 -3.03 -5.01 9.01
CA ALA A 174 -3.25 -3.83 8.18
C ALA A 174 -2.09 -3.57 7.21
N GLY A 175 -0.85 -3.72 7.69
CA GLY A 175 0.35 -3.60 6.87
C GLY A 175 0.42 -4.64 5.77
N ALA A 176 0.12 -5.89 6.05
CA ALA A 176 0.12 -6.95 5.04
C ALA A 176 -0.93 -6.71 3.95
N ILE A 177 -2.14 -6.26 4.33
CA ILE A 177 -3.18 -5.92 3.37
C ILE A 177 -2.76 -4.69 2.54
N CYS A 178 -2.17 -3.68 3.17
CA CYS A 178 -1.65 -2.49 2.49
C CYS A 178 -0.56 -2.87 1.49
N PHE A 179 0.41 -3.71 1.88
CA PHE A 179 1.46 -4.22 1.02
C PHE A 179 0.88 -5.00 -0.17
N ALA A 180 0.00 -5.96 0.07
CA ALA A 180 -0.61 -6.79 -0.96
C ALA A 180 -1.42 -5.95 -1.98
N THR A 181 -2.18 -4.96 -1.50
CA THR A 181 -2.96 -4.07 -2.37
C THR A 181 -2.06 -3.12 -3.18
N SER A 182 -0.97 -2.63 -2.60
CA SER A 182 0.00 -1.79 -3.30
C SER A 182 0.78 -2.58 -4.36
N MET A 183 1.15 -3.83 -4.08
CA MET A 183 1.79 -4.74 -5.04
C MET A 183 0.92 -4.96 -6.30
N GLY A 184 -0.40 -5.11 -6.12
CA GLY A 184 -1.34 -5.36 -7.21
C GLY A 184 -1.98 -4.10 -7.82
N ALA A 185 -1.63 -2.90 -7.36
CA ALA A 185 -2.28 -1.66 -7.78
C ALA A 185 -1.89 -1.30 -9.22
N PHE A 186 -2.80 -1.57 -10.16
CA PHE A 186 -2.62 -1.31 -11.58
C PHE A 186 -3.14 0.06 -12.02
N GLY A 187 -4.37 0.42 -11.64
CA GLY A 187 -5.07 1.58 -12.19
C GLY A 187 -4.34 2.91 -12.05
N THR A 188 -3.79 3.18 -10.87
CA THR A 188 -2.99 4.40 -10.61
C THR A 188 -1.69 4.36 -11.41
N ALA A 189 -0.98 3.21 -11.43
CA ALA A 189 0.23 3.03 -12.22
C ALA A 189 -0.03 3.23 -13.70
N PHE A 190 -1.12 2.68 -14.23
CA PHE A 190 -1.52 2.81 -15.63
C PHE A 190 -1.74 4.27 -16.05
N THR A 191 -2.38 5.06 -15.19
CA THR A 191 -2.66 6.49 -15.48
C THR A 191 -1.39 7.34 -15.43
N LEU A 192 -0.46 7.03 -14.51
CA LEU A 192 0.79 7.77 -14.32
C LEU A 192 1.93 7.28 -15.23
N ALA A 193 1.78 6.11 -15.87
CA ALA A 193 2.84 5.38 -16.55
C ALA A 193 3.29 6.01 -17.86
N THR A 194 4.11 7.05 -17.77
CA THR A 194 4.89 7.50 -18.93
C THR A 194 6.31 6.90 -18.91
N ARG A 195 6.86 6.56 -17.74
CA ARG A 195 8.22 6.03 -17.54
C ARG A 195 8.36 5.19 -16.26
N ILE A 196 7.28 4.55 -15.80
CA ILE A 196 7.30 3.81 -14.53
C ILE A 196 7.20 2.32 -14.82
N ASP A 197 8.28 1.59 -14.56
CA ASP A 197 8.33 0.14 -14.68
C ASP A 197 8.01 -0.50 -13.32
N VAL A 198 6.72 -0.80 -13.10
CA VAL A 198 6.24 -1.64 -12.00
C VAL A 198 5.65 -2.94 -12.54
N LEU A 199 5.69 -4.00 -11.75
CA LEU A 199 5.33 -5.34 -12.20
C LEU A 199 3.93 -5.45 -12.82
N PRO A 200 2.85 -4.83 -12.27
CA PRO A 200 1.54 -4.82 -12.92
C PRO A 200 1.56 -4.20 -14.32
N MET A 201 2.39 -3.18 -14.56
CA MET A 201 2.56 -2.57 -15.88
C MET A 201 3.33 -3.47 -16.85
N SER A 202 4.36 -4.16 -16.35
CA SER A 202 5.10 -5.16 -17.15
C SER A 202 4.18 -6.30 -17.57
N ILE A 203 3.32 -6.81 -16.66
CA ILE A 203 2.32 -7.84 -16.98
C ILE A 203 1.37 -7.34 -18.07
N TYR A 204 0.85 -6.13 -17.94
CA TYR A 204 -0.04 -5.53 -18.92
C TYR A 204 0.64 -5.38 -20.30
N THR A 205 1.86 -4.91 -20.32
CA THR A 205 2.63 -4.69 -21.55
C THR A 205 2.93 -6.02 -22.28
N GLU A 206 3.35 -7.05 -21.54
CA GLU A 206 3.59 -8.38 -22.12
C GLU A 206 2.30 -9.00 -22.66
N PHE A 207 1.18 -8.85 -21.95
CA PHE A 207 -0.10 -9.39 -22.37
C PHE A 207 -0.68 -8.64 -23.57
N THR A 208 -0.73 -7.30 -23.52
CA THR A 208 -1.49 -6.48 -24.47
C THR A 208 -0.65 -6.06 -25.69
N ASN A 209 0.61 -5.64 -25.45
CA ASN A 209 1.44 -5.07 -26.52
C ASN A 209 2.28 -6.12 -27.25
N TYR A 210 2.75 -7.13 -26.51
CA TYR A 210 3.62 -8.18 -27.10
C TYR A 210 2.90 -9.50 -27.32
N ALA A 211 1.65 -9.66 -26.87
CA ALA A 211 0.88 -10.91 -26.90
C ALA A 211 1.66 -12.13 -26.33
N ASN A 212 2.55 -11.84 -25.35
CA ASN A 212 3.41 -12.85 -24.73
C ASN A 212 2.73 -13.42 -23.48
N PHE A 213 1.73 -14.26 -23.69
CA PHE A 213 0.90 -14.85 -22.64
C PHE A 213 1.71 -15.65 -21.61
N SER A 214 2.79 -16.32 -22.05
CA SER A 214 3.62 -17.16 -21.18
C SER A 214 4.36 -16.32 -20.14
N ILE A 215 4.99 -15.21 -20.54
CA ILE A 215 5.69 -14.30 -19.62
C ILE A 215 4.69 -13.54 -18.75
N ALA A 216 3.59 -13.03 -19.31
CA ALA A 216 2.56 -12.36 -18.55
C ALA A 216 1.99 -13.26 -17.44
N ALA A 217 1.74 -14.55 -17.76
CA ALA A 217 1.28 -15.54 -16.78
C ALA A 217 2.33 -15.82 -15.70
N ALA A 218 3.61 -15.99 -16.09
CA ALA A 218 4.68 -16.24 -15.14
C ALA A 218 4.90 -15.06 -14.16
N LEU A 219 4.92 -13.82 -14.66
CA LEU A 219 4.99 -12.60 -13.86
C LEU A 219 3.79 -12.48 -12.89
N SER A 220 2.58 -12.80 -13.36
CA SER A 220 1.37 -12.79 -12.53
C SER A 220 1.42 -13.81 -11.40
N ILE A 221 1.97 -15.00 -11.66
CA ILE A 221 2.15 -16.04 -10.64
C ILE A 221 3.16 -15.59 -9.60
N VAL A 222 4.30 -15.04 -10.02
CA VAL A 222 5.33 -14.54 -9.09
C VAL A 222 4.76 -13.42 -8.21
N LEU A 223 4.02 -12.46 -8.79
CA LEU A 223 3.32 -11.42 -8.03
C LEU A 223 2.36 -12.03 -7.01
N GLY A 224 1.54 -13.01 -7.44
CA GLY A 224 0.58 -13.70 -6.60
C GLY A 224 1.23 -14.48 -5.46
N VAL A 225 2.32 -15.19 -5.72
CA VAL A 225 3.08 -15.95 -4.71
C VAL A 225 3.70 -15.02 -3.66
N ILE A 226 4.31 -13.92 -4.08
CA ILE A 226 4.91 -12.95 -3.16
C ILE A 226 3.82 -12.32 -2.26
N THR A 227 2.71 -11.88 -2.84
CA THR A 227 1.62 -11.30 -2.05
C THR A 227 0.98 -12.32 -1.11
N TRP A 228 0.78 -13.55 -1.56
CA TRP A 228 0.27 -14.64 -0.73
C TRP A 228 1.24 -14.99 0.41
N ALA A 229 2.53 -15.08 0.13
CA ALA A 229 3.55 -15.32 1.15
C ALA A 229 3.59 -14.21 2.20
N ALA A 230 3.53 -12.94 1.78
CA ALA A 230 3.48 -11.79 2.68
C ALA A 230 2.25 -11.84 3.60
N LEU A 231 1.07 -12.14 3.04
CA LEU A 231 -0.17 -12.29 3.83
C LEU A 231 -0.11 -13.50 4.77
N GLY A 232 0.47 -14.63 4.32
CA GLY A 232 0.64 -15.83 5.13
C GLY A 232 1.58 -15.61 6.32
N LEU A 233 2.72 -14.97 6.08
CA LEU A 233 3.67 -14.58 7.12
C LEU A 233 3.03 -13.61 8.13
N ALA A 234 2.30 -12.59 7.64
CA ALA A 234 1.62 -11.66 8.52
C ALA A 234 0.60 -12.36 9.43
N ARG A 235 -0.17 -13.32 8.90
CA ARG A 235 -1.11 -14.11 9.71
C ARG A 235 -0.42 -14.93 10.78
N SER A 236 0.73 -15.53 10.50
CA SER A 236 1.49 -16.29 11.49
C SER A 236 2.02 -15.41 12.64
N PHE A 237 2.40 -14.16 12.35
CA PHE A 237 2.85 -13.21 13.36
C PHE A 237 1.71 -12.48 14.09
N ALA A 238 0.55 -12.32 13.47
CA ALA A 238 -0.62 -11.68 14.10
C ALA A 238 -1.30 -12.60 15.15
N GLY A 239 -0.98 -13.90 15.14
CA GLY A 239 -1.58 -14.88 16.05
C GLY A 239 -3.05 -15.19 15.74
N ASN A 240 -3.62 -16.19 16.42
CA ASN A 240 -5.02 -16.64 16.24
C ASN A 240 -6.08 -15.64 16.77
N THR A 241 -5.69 -14.46 17.24
CA THR A 241 -6.60 -13.46 17.79
C THR A 241 -7.54 -12.84 16.72
N VAL A 242 -7.20 -12.95 15.45
CA VAL A 242 -8.06 -12.46 14.35
C VAL A 242 -9.17 -13.48 14.02
N ALA A 243 -8.98 -14.75 14.30
CA ALA A 243 -9.98 -15.80 14.05
C ALA A 243 -11.12 -15.84 15.09
N ALA A 244 -10.97 -15.16 16.23
CA ALA A 244 -11.98 -15.08 17.28
C ALA A 244 -12.92 -13.85 17.15
N ALA A 245 -12.70 -13.00 16.14
CA ALA A 245 -13.46 -11.76 15.91
C ALA A 245 -14.25 -11.74 14.60
N ALA A 246 -14.30 -12.87 13.89
CA ALA A 246 -15.19 -13.16 12.76
C ALA A 246 -16.25 -14.16 13.19
#